data_1beda0d37fb6077944f2c15f47ec561f
#
_entry.id   1beda0d37fb6077944f2c15f47ec561f
#
_cell.length_a   1.000
_cell.length_b   1.000
_cell.length_c   1.000
_cell.angle_alpha   90.00
_cell.angle_beta   90.00
_cell.angle_gamma   90.00
#
_symmetry.space_group_name_H-M   'P 1'
#
loop_
_entity.id
_entity.type
_entity.pdbx_description
1 polymer ?
#
loop_
_entity_poly.entity_id
_entity_poly.type
_entity_poly.pdbx_seq_one_letter_code
_entity_poly.pdbx_strand_id
1 'polypeptide(L)'
;MDLMGAKPHKRPDWSRPLAQPLQILDENEKPIITLKTLGDIRKMLLGLPEPYQLKTTWGHVAVMLDEAARGGDIMDVVVPLRMALGLEGIACRPK
;
A
#
# COMPACT_ATOMS: atom_id res chain seq x y z
N MET A 1 -3.49 28.44 -17.31
CA MET A 1 -3.31 27.98 -16.87
C MET A 1 -2.92 27.40 -16.45
N ASP A 2 -2.69 27.10 -16.52
CA ASP A 2 -2.39 26.45 -16.04
C ASP A 2 -1.94 26.55 -16.00
N LEU A 3 -2.04 26.63 -16.41
CA LEU A 3 -1.84 26.69 -16.11
C LEU A 3 -1.34 26.45 -15.66
N MET A 4 -1.31 26.57 -15.83
CA MET A 4 -0.98 26.33 -15.27
C MET A 4 -0.76 25.83 -14.80
N GLY A 5 -0.51 26.57 -15.47
CA GLY A 5 -0.20 25.50 -15.27
C GLY A 5 -0.46 24.43 -14.41
N ALA A 6 -1.48 24.34 -14.08
CA ALA A 6 -1.76 23.19 -13.29
C ALA A 6 -1.49 21.95 -14.15
N LYS A 7 -0.58 21.12 -13.69
CA LYS A 7 -0.46 19.80 -14.29
C LYS A 7 -1.76 19.07 -14.03
N PRO A 8 -2.34 18.45 -15.06
CA PRO A 8 -3.46 17.57 -14.80
C PRO A 8 -2.99 16.49 -13.82
N HIS A 9 -3.75 16.26 -12.79
CA HIS A 9 -3.44 15.16 -11.89
C HIS A 9 -3.53 13.87 -12.68
N LYS A 10 -2.49 13.08 -12.67
CA LYS A 10 -2.54 11.77 -13.29
C LYS A 10 -3.59 10.96 -12.54
N ARG A 11 -4.40 10.24 -13.30
CA ARG A 11 -5.32 9.30 -12.69
C ARG A 11 -4.51 8.23 -11.97
N PRO A 12 -4.94 7.81 -10.79
CA PRO A 12 -4.24 6.73 -10.11
C PRO A 12 -4.33 5.45 -10.92
N ASP A 13 -3.20 4.79 -11.06
CA ASP A 13 -3.13 3.49 -11.74
C ASP A 13 -2.97 2.41 -10.68
N TRP A 14 -4.08 1.83 -10.28
CA TRP A 14 -4.10 0.79 -9.24
C TRP A 14 -3.64 -0.56 -9.76
N SER A 15 -3.47 -0.70 -11.09
CA SER A 15 -2.99 -1.93 -11.69
C SER A 15 -1.46 -2.06 -11.66
N ARG A 16 -0.75 -1.02 -11.24
CA ARG A 16 0.72 -1.08 -11.19
C ARG A 16 1.17 -2.24 -10.29
N PRO A 17 2.03 -3.14 -10.82
CA PRO A 17 2.48 -4.28 -10.03
C PRO A 17 3.56 -3.88 -9.03
N LEU A 18 3.61 -4.61 -7.92
CA LEU A 18 4.74 -4.52 -7.01
C LEU A 18 5.94 -5.18 -7.68
N ALA A 19 7.15 -4.70 -7.35
CA ALA A 19 8.38 -5.31 -7.86
C ALA A 19 8.44 -6.80 -7.52
N GLN A 20 7.91 -7.15 -6.36
CA GLN A 20 7.79 -8.53 -5.91
C GLN A 20 6.50 -8.65 -5.11
N PRO A 21 5.67 -9.66 -5.41
CA PRO A 21 4.45 -9.88 -4.62
C PRO A 21 4.78 -10.09 -3.15
N LEU A 22 3.89 -9.60 -2.28
CA LEU A 22 4.05 -9.68 -0.83
C LEU A 22 2.94 -10.56 -0.27
N GLN A 23 3.31 -11.60 0.46
CA GLN A 23 2.33 -12.45 1.13
C GLN A 23 2.15 -12.02 2.57
N ILE A 24 0.90 -11.90 2.99
CA ILE A 24 0.55 -11.67 4.39
C ILE A 24 0.19 -13.03 4.98
N LEU A 25 0.73 -13.32 6.13
CA LEU A 25 0.64 -14.64 6.75
C LEU A 25 -0.24 -14.60 8.00
N ASP A 26 -0.87 -15.72 8.32
CA ASP A 26 -1.59 -15.87 9.58
C ASP A 26 -0.63 -16.30 10.70
N GLU A 27 -1.18 -16.60 11.87
CA GLU A 27 -0.39 -17.00 13.04
C GLU A 27 0.40 -18.28 12.82
N ASN A 28 -0.06 -19.11 11.89
CA ASN A 28 0.59 -20.39 11.56
C ASN A 28 1.51 -20.25 10.35
N GLU A 29 1.83 -19.01 9.94
CA GLU A 29 2.68 -18.69 8.79
C GLU A 29 2.09 -19.18 7.46
N LYS A 30 0.77 -19.31 7.40
CA LYS A 30 0.09 -19.65 6.16
C LYS A 30 -0.33 -18.38 5.43
N PRO A 31 -0.13 -18.33 4.11
CA PRO A 31 -0.55 -17.15 3.34
C PRO A 31 -2.07 -16.98 3.38
N ILE A 32 -2.52 -15.78 3.75
CA ILE A 32 -3.95 -15.45 3.73
C ILE A 32 -4.28 -14.43 2.64
N ILE A 33 -3.33 -13.57 2.28
CA ILE A 33 -3.49 -12.57 1.23
C ILE A 33 -2.17 -12.48 0.47
N THR A 34 -2.26 -12.38 -0.85
CA THR A 34 -1.10 -12.05 -1.68
C THR A 34 -1.34 -10.70 -2.32
N LEU A 35 -0.45 -9.76 -2.06
CA LEU A 35 -0.51 -8.41 -2.63
C LEU A 35 0.38 -8.38 -3.85
N LYS A 36 -0.21 -8.23 -5.02
CA LYS A 36 0.50 -8.21 -6.30
C LYS A 36 0.56 -6.83 -6.92
N THR A 37 -0.44 -6.00 -6.65
CA THR A 37 -0.57 -4.68 -7.25
C THR A 37 -0.89 -3.65 -6.19
N LEU A 38 -0.80 -2.37 -6.57
CA LEU A 38 -1.21 -1.28 -5.68
C LEU A 38 -2.70 -1.40 -5.32
N GLY A 39 -3.52 -1.88 -6.24
CA GLY A 39 -4.95 -2.11 -5.97
C GLY A 39 -5.19 -3.11 -4.87
N ASP A 40 -4.34 -4.15 -4.79
CA ASP A 40 -4.43 -5.14 -3.72
C ASP A 40 -4.13 -4.50 -2.36
N ILE A 41 -3.12 -3.63 -2.30
CA ILE A 41 -2.80 -2.89 -1.06
C ILE A 41 -3.97 -1.98 -0.69
N ARG A 42 -4.54 -1.28 -1.68
CA ARG A 42 -5.68 -0.40 -1.44
C ARG A 42 -6.86 -1.15 -0.84
N LYS A 43 -7.18 -2.31 -1.41
CA LYS A 43 -8.26 -3.16 -0.88
C LYS A 43 -8.01 -3.55 0.56
N MET A 44 -6.78 -3.94 0.87
CA MET A 44 -6.41 -4.32 2.22
C MET A 44 -6.61 -3.15 3.19
N LEU A 45 -6.14 -1.96 2.81
CA LEU A 45 -6.27 -0.76 3.65
C LEU A 45 -7.73 -0.40 3.89
N LEU A 46 -8.57 -0.48 2.86
CA LEU A 46 -10.00 -0.17 2.99
C LEU A 46 -10.73 -1.18 3.87
N GLY A 47 -10.21 -2.39 3.96
CA GLY A 47 -10.79 -3.43 4.81
C GLY A 47 -10.28 -3.44 6.24
N LEU A 48 -9.34 -2.56 6.59
CA LEU A 48 -8.84 -2.49 7.96
C LEU A 48 -9.91 -1.99 8.93
N PRO A 49 -9.97 -2.55 10.15
CA PRO A 49 -10.84 -2.01 11.19
C PRO A 49 -10.52 -0.55 11.45
N GLU A 50 -11.53 0.23 11.82
CA GLU A 50 -11.38 1.68 12.04
C GLU A 50 -10.22 2.05 12.95
N PRO A 51 -9.96 1.36 14.08
CA PRO A 51 -8.83 1.71 14.93
C PRO A 51 -7.48 1.73 14.21
N TYR A 52 -7.29 0.83 13.24
CA TYR A 52 -6.07 0.83 12.45
C TYR A 52 -6.02 2.00 11.47
N GLN A 53 -7.15 2.31 10.85
CA GLN A 53 -7.24 3.40 9.88
C GLN A 53 -6.89 4.76 10.50
N LEU A 54 -7.11 4.91 11.81
CA LEU A 54 -6.80 6.15 12.52
C LEU A 54 -5.34 6.28 12.93
N LYS A 55 -4.54 5.22 12.81
CA LYS A 55 -3.13 5.28 13.17
C LYS A 55 -2.32 6.03 12.14
N THR A 56 -1.42 6.88 12.60
CA THR A 56 -0.53 7.65 11.74
C THR A 56 0.26 6.78 10.79
N THR A 57 0.72 5.62 11.26
CA THR A 57 1.49 4.69 10.45
C THR A 57 0.72 4.24 9.21
N TRP A 58 -0.55 3.87 9.38
CA TRP A 58 -1.38 3.45 8.26
C TRP A 58 -1.79 4.63 7.38
N GLY A 59 -1.95 5.82 7.97
CA GLY A 59 -2.19 7.05 7.21
C GLY A 59 -1.02 7.35 6.28
N HIS A 60 0.20 7.15 6.75
CA HIS A 60 1.40 7.35 5.93
C HIS A 60 1.44 6.35 4.77
N VAL A 61 1.11 5.09 5.02
CA VAL A 61 1.02 4.08 3.96
C VAL A 61 0.00 4.52 2.90
N ALA A 62 -1.15 5.03 3.32
CA ALA A 62 -2.19 5.47 2.40
C ALA A 62 -1.71 6.63 1.51
N VAL A 63 -0.99 7.59 2.08
CA VAL A 63 -0.42 8.71 1.32
C VAL A 63 0.59 8.21 0.30
N MET A 64 1.52 7.36 0.72
CA MET A 64 2.54 6.80 -0.18
C MET A 64 1.91 5.95 -1.27
N LEU A 65 0.85 5.22 -0.94
CA LEU A 65 0.12 4.41 -1.90
C LEU A 65 -0.51 5.28 -2.99
N ASP A 66 -1.15 6.38 -2.62
CA ASP A 66 -1.75 7.29 -3.57
C ASP A 66 -0.69 7.88 -4.50
N GLU A 67 0.44 8.30 -3.94
CA GLU A 67 1.54 8.85 -4.74
C GLU A 67 2.10 7.82 -5.70
N ALA A 68 2.27 6.57 -5.26
CA ALA A 68 2.76 5.50 -6.13
C ALA A 68 1.78 5.22 -7.26
N ALA A 69 0.48 5.25 -6.98
CA ALA A 69 -0.54 5.04 -8.01
C ALA A 69 -0.52 6.15 -9.06
N ARG A 70 -0.06 7.34 -8.69
CA ARG A 70 0.02 8.49 -9.60
C ARG A 70 1.40 8.64 -10.24
N GLY A 71 2.23 7.62 -10.17
CA GLY A 71 3.52 7.59 -10.87
C GLY A 71 4.74 7.65 -9.97
N GLY A 72 4.56 7.67 -8.66
CA GLY A 72 5.67 7.63 -7.72
C GLY A 72 6.33 6.26 -7.67
N ASP A 73 7.36 6.15 -6.84
CA ASP A 73 8.12 4.91 -6.71
C ASP A 73 7.33 3.88 -5.90
N ILE A 74 7.23 2.67 -6.43
CA ILE A 74 6.53 1.57 -5.77
C ILE A 74 7.17 1.25 -4.41
N MET A 75 8.50 1.33 -4.31
CA MET A 75 9.18 1.02 -3.05
C MET A 75 8.83 2.02 -1.93
N ASP A 76 8.43 3.24 -2.29
CA ASP A 76 8.01 4.22 -1.30
C ASP A 76 6.75 3.83 -0.55
N VAL A 77 5.98 2.88 -1.08
CA VAL A 77 4.82 2.33 -0.37
C VAL A 77 5.15 0.99 0.27
N VAL A 78 5.99 0.19 -0.35
CA VAL A 78 6.31 -1.16 0.17
C VAL A 78 7.01 -1.08 1.52
N VAL A 79 7.99 -0.19 1.65
CA VAL A 79 8.77 -0.08 2.90
C VAL A 79 7.87 0.34 4.07
N PRO A 80 7.12 1.46 3.99
CA PRO A 80 6.23 1.81 5.11
C PRO A 80 5.13 0.76 5.35
N LEU A 81 4.66 0.10 4.30
CA LEU A 81 3.67 -0.96 4.47
C LEU A 81 4.23 -2.10 5.32
N ARG A 82 5.43 -2.56 5.01
CA ARG A 82 6.06 -3.65 5.77
C ARG A 82 6.32 -3.23 7.22
N MET A 83 6.71 -1.97 7.44
CA MET A 83 6.91 -1.44 8.78
C MET A 83 5.59 -1.42 9.56
N ALA A 84 4.51 -0.97 8.93
CA ALA A 84 3.21 -0.92 9.56
C ALA A 84 2.71 -2.32 9.94
N LEU A 85 2.87 -3.28 9.04
CA LEU A 85 2.52 -4.68 9.32
C LEU A 85 3.31 -5.22 10.51
N GLY A 86 4.62 -4.95 10.54
CA GLY A 86 5.48 -5.38 11.63
C GLY A 86 5.07 -4.80 12.97
N LEU A 87 4.69 -3.51 12.99
CA LEU A 87 4.23 -2.86 14.22
C LEU A 87 2.92 -3.45 14.74
N GLU A 88 2.10 -4.00 13.86
CA GLU A 88 0.86 -4.65 14.25
C GLU A 88 1.04 -6.14 14.54
N GLY A 89 2.26 -6.63 14.44
CA GLY A 89 2.53 -8.04 14.66
C GLY A 89 2.05 -8.95 13.53
N ILE A 90 1.83 -8.38 12.35
CA ILE A 90 1.36 -9.15 11.19
C ILE A 90 2.57 -9.60 10.38
N ALA A 91 2.74 -10.91 10.25
CA ALA A 91 3.85 -11.46 9.48
C ALA A 91 3.62 -11.30 7.99
N CYS A 92 4.68 -10.96 7.27
CA CYS A 92 4.64 -10.89 5.82
C CYS A 92 5.98 -11.29 5.24
N ARG A 93 5.98 -11.75 3.99
CA ARG A 93 7.21 -12.13 3.31
C ARG A 93 7.06 -11.92 1.81
N PRO A 94 8.17 -11.69 1.09
CA PRO A 94 8.14 -11.70 -0.38
C PRO A 94 7.74 -13.09 -0.86
N LYS A 95 6.93 -13.09 -1.88
CA LYS A 95 6.51 -14.35 -2.47
C LYS A 95 7.62 -14.93 -3.36
#